data_cbda5a58e7bd08e5ece89bfa723825a3
#
_entry.id   cbda5a58e7bd08e5ece89bfa723825a3
#
_cell.length_a   1.000
_cell.length_b   1.000
_cell.length_c   1.000
_cell.angle_alpha   90.00
_cell.angle_beta   90.00
_cell.angle_gamma   90.00
#
_symmetry.space_group_name_H-M   'P 1'
#
loop_
_entity.id
_entity.type
_entity.pdbx_description
1 polymer ?
#
loop_
_entity_poly.entity_id
_entity_poly.type
_entity_poly.pdbx_seq_one_letter_code
_entity_poly.pdbx_strand_id
1 'polypeptide(L)'
;MFYIGAGILLSIALWSGHAAVALALGISLTYIPNFPSEFITKKIGSRLLQTGIVCLGGSISLPTLVELNGTYVPWISLFVVITFSAVMFLGKFLGVEKREAYLLASGAAICGGTAMAAVAPSIRAKPEDLTTTLSIVFLLNALAVLIFPLIGGWLDLTQEQFGAWAAL
;
A
#
# COMPACT_ATOMS: atom_id res chain seq x y z
N MET A 1 15.51 20.25 17.41
CA MET A 1 16.17 18.94 17.49
C MET A 1 15.45 17.87 16.69
N PHE A 2 14.12 17.72 16.77
CA PHE A 2 13.36 16.69 16.02
C PHE A 2 13.46 16.80 14.49
N TYR A 3 13.39 18.02 13.93
CA TYR A 3 13.50 18.23 12.48
C TYR A 3 14.87 17.84 11.91
N ILE A 4 15.92 17.98 12.70
CA ILE A 4 17.28 17.58 12.30
C ILE A 4 17.38 16.06 12.28
N GLY A 5 16.85 15.37 13.29
CA GLY A 5 16.81 13.91 13.32
C GLY A 5 15.99 13.31 12.18
N ALA A 6 14.80 13.87 11.91
CA ALA A 6 13.96 13.44 10.78
C ALA A 6 14.66 13.69 9.43
N GLY A 7 15.37 14.82 9.29
CA GLY A 7 16.15 15.11 8.08
C GLY A 7 17.30 14.15 7.84
N ILE A 8 18.02 13.77 8.89
CA ILE A 8 19.12 12.78 8.82
C ILE A 8 18.58 11.40 8.40
N LEU A 9 17.49 10.96 9.01
CA LEU A 9 16.88 9.67 8.68
C LEU A 9 16.33 9.64 7.26
N LEU A 10 15.77 10.76 6.80
CA LEU A 10 15.31 10.91 5.42
C LEU A 10 16.49 10.86 4.43
N SER A 11 17.61 11.48 4.76
CA SER A 11 18.84 11.45 3.95
C SER A 11 19.42 10.03 3.89
N ILE A 12 19.41 9.29 4.98
CA ILE A 12 19.88 7.89 5.04
C ILE A 12 18.93 6.99 4.21
N ALA A 13 17.61 7.19 4.30
CA ALA A 13 16.63 6.45 3.52
C ALA A 13 16.79 6.68 2.01
N LEU A 14 17.04 7.93 1.60
CA LEU A 14 17.30 8.28 0.20
C LEU A 14 18.62 7.72 -0.31
N TRP A 15 19.67 7.72 0.53
CA TRP A 15 20.99 7.22 0.13
C TRP A 15 21.03 5.69 0.04
N SER A 16 20.28 4.98 0.91
CA SER A 16 20.21 3.51 0.89
C SER A 16 19.46 2.96 -0.32
N GLY A 17 18.52 3.72 -0.90
CA GLY A 17 17.71 3.30 -2.05
C GLY A 17 16.80 2.09 -1.80
N HIS A 18 16.78 1.55 -0.56
CA HIS A 18 16.00 0.38 -0.21
C HIS A 18 14.71 0.76 0.53
N ALA A 19 13.57 0.37 -0.03
CA ALA A 19 12.25 0.60 0.57
C ALA A 19 12.13 0.01 1.98
N ALA A 20 12.73 -1.16 2.23
CA ALA A 20 12.75 -1.80 3.54
C ALA A 20 13.45 -0.97 4.61
N VAL A 21 14.57 -0.31 4.27
CA VAL A 21 15.30 0.59 5.18
C VAL A 21 14.47 1.83 5.49
N ALA A 22 13.85 2.42 4.46
CA ALA A 22 12.96 3.58 4.65
C ALA A 22 11.76 3.24 5.56
N LEU A 23 11.18 2.06 5.38
CA LEU A 23 10.08 1.56 6.22
C LEU A 23 10.54 1.34 7.68
N ALA A 24 11.65 0.65 7.90
CA ALA A 24 12.20 0.40 9.23
C ALA A 24 12.52 1.71 9.97
N LEU A 25 13.11 2.68 9.28
CA LEU A 25 13.38 4.01 9.82
C LEU A 25 12.09 4.77 10.13
N GLY A 26 11.06 4.65 9.30
CA GLY A 26 9.74 5.24 9.55
C GLY A 26 9.06 4.67 10.80
N ILE A 27 9.12 3.36 10.97
CA ILE A 27 8.60 2.68 12.17
C ILE A 27 9.38 3.10 13.41
N SER A 28 10.70 3.16 13.34
CA SER A 28 11.54 3.57 14.49
C SER A 28 11.26 5.00 14.94
N LEU A 29 10.91 5.89 14.02
CA LEU A 29 10.49 7.27 14.32
C LEU A 29 9.21 7.34 15.16
N THR A 30 8.27 6.42 14.95
CA THR A 30 7.00 6.40 15.70
C THR A 30 7.16 5.96 17.16
N TYR A 31 8.26 5.26 17.47
CA TYR A 31 8.58 4.86 18.85
C TYR A 31 9.18 5.98 19.71
N ILE A 32 9.50 7.14 19.15
CA ILE A 32 10.04 8.28 19.90
C ILE A 32 8.89 8.95 20.66
N PRO A 33 8.91 8.95 22.02
CA PRO A 33 7.88 9.60 22.82
C PRO A 33 7.86 11.12 22.54
N ASN A 34 6.65 11.71 22.47
CA ASN A 34 6.40 13.12 22.15
C ASN A 34 6.57 13.52 20.67
N PHE A 35 6.37 12.60 19.73
CA PHE A 35 6.29 12.98 18.33
C PHE A 35 4.98 13.76 18.08
N PRO A 36 5.03 14.99 17.53
CA PRO A 36 3.81 15.77 17.29
C PRO A 36 2.88 15.03 16.36
N SER A 37 1.66 14.73 16.79
CA SER A 37 0.65 14.00 16.00
C SER A 37 0.22 14.72 14.72
N GLU A 38 0.47 16.03 14.65
CA GLU A 38 0.25 16.86 13.46
C GLU A 38 1.55 17.15 12.69
N PHE A 39 2.34 16.13 12.44
CA PHE A 39 3.59 16.35 11.70
C PHE A 39 3.27 16.77 10.27
N ILE A 40 3.90 17.84 9.82
CA ILE A 40 3.86 18.39 8.46
C ILE A 40 4.06 17.29 7.39
N THR A 41 4.78 16.23 7.73
CA THR A 41 5.06 15.05 6.90
C THR A 41 3.80 14.37 6.38
N LYS A 42 2.70 14.34 7.13
CA LYS A 42 1.45 13.69 6.68
C LYS A 42 0.84 14.43 5.49
N LYS A 43 0.88 15.77 5.52
CA LYS A 43 0.35 16.62 4.44
C LYS A 43 1.31 16.71 3.26
N ILE A 44 2.61 16.80 3.53
CA ILE A 44 3.66 16.85 2.49
C ILE A 44 3.83 15.48 1.85
N GLY A 45 3.87 14.39 2.62
CA GLY A 45 4.00 13.02 2.12
C GLY A 45 2.88 12.66 1.14
N SER A 46 1.62 13.01 1.45
CA SER A 46 0.51 12.78 0.54
C SER A 46 0.65 13.57 -0.78
N ARG A 47 1.10 14.83 -0.73
CA ARG A 47 1.32 15.63 -1.93
C ARG A 47 2.49 15.12 -2.78
N LEU A 48 3.59 14.71 -2.13
CA LEU A 48 4.73 14.11 -2.83
C LEU A 48 4.33 12.80 -3.51
N LEU A 49 3.55 11.96 -2.84
CA LEU A 49 3.03 10.73 -3.42
C LEU A 49 2.14 11.02 -4.63
N GLN A 50 1.20 11.96 -4.51
CA GLN A 50 0.33 12.38 -5.62
C GLN A 50 1.13 12.91 -6.80
N THR A 51 2.13 13.75 -6.54
CA THR A 51 3.02 14.28 -7.59
C THR A 51 3.81 13.16 -8.26
N GLY A 52 4.33 12.21 -7.48
CA GLY A 52 5.02 11.03 -8.02
C GLY A 52 4.14 10.19 -8.94
N ILE A 53 2.89 9.93 -8.55
CA ILE A 53 1.92 9.20 -9.35
C ILE A 53 1.59 9.95 -10.66
N VAL A 54 1.39 11.26 -10.59
CA VAL A 54 1.14 12.09 -11.80
C VAL A 54 2.35 12.07 -12.74
N CYS A 55 3.57 12.19 -12.21
CA CYS A 55 4.79 12.11 -13.02
C CYS A 55 4.96 10.73 -13.67
N LEU A 56 4.70 9.66 -12.94
CA LEU A 56 4.71 8.30 -13.49
C LEU A 56 3.65 8.11 -14.57
N GLY A 57 2.42 8.59 -14.34
CA GLY A 57 1.36 8.53 -15.35
C GLY A 57 1.69 9.35 -16.59
N GLY A 58 2.33 10.50 -16.43
CA GLY A 58 2.78 11.36 -17.55
C GLY A 58 3.96 10.80 -18.34
N SER A 59 4.74 9.86 -17.79
CA SER A 59 5.86 9.22 -18.47
C SER A 59 5.42 8.09 -19.44
N ILE A 60 4.18 7.62 -19.32
CA ILE A 60 3.65 6.55 -20.17
C ILE A 60 3.08 7.16 -21.45
N SER A 61 3.51 6.66 -22.61
CA SER A 61 3.01 7.14 -23.89
C SER A 61 1.54 6.73 -24.12
N LEU A 62 0.74 7.62 -24.74
CA LEU A 62 -0.67 7.34 -25.04
C LEU A 62 -0.90 6.09 -25.89
N PRO A 63 -0.11 5.80 -26.94
CA PRO A 63 -0.24 4.56 -27.70
C PRO A 63 -0.06 3.30 -26.84
N THR A 64 0.94 3.30 -25.98
CA THR A 64 1.21 2.20 -25.05
C THR A 64 0.06 2.00 -24.07
N LEU A 65 -0.55 3.09 -23.58
CA LEU A 65 -1.73 3.01 -22.72
C LEU A 65 -2.93 2.35 -23.41
N VAL A 66 -3.18 2.69 -24.68
CA VAL A 66 -4.31 2.11 -25.43
C VAL A 66 -4.09 0.61 -25.69
N GLU A 67 -2.88 0.23 -26.07
CA GLU A 67 -2.52 -1.16 -26.31
C GLU A 67 -2.58 -2.00 -25.03
N LEU A 68 -2.02 -1.51 -23.93
CA LEU A 68 -2.06 -2.16 -22.63
C LEU A 68 -3.49 -2.29 -22.09
N ASN A 69 -4.35 -1.29 -22.27
CA ASN A 69 -5.73 -1.34 -21.79
C ASN A 69 -6.53 -2.47 -22.44
N GLY A 70 -6.39 -2.67 -23.76
CA GLY A 70 -7.11 -3.76 -24.45
C GLY A 70 -6.74 -5.15 -23.94
N THR A 71 -5.47 -5.35 -23.57
CA THR A 71 -4.94 -6.66 -23.19
C THR A 71 -5.05 -6.94 -21.71
N TYR A 72 -4.74 -5.95 -20.86
CA TYR A 72 -4.58 -6.18 -19.41
C TYR A 72 -5.80 -5.82 -18.58
N VAL A 73 -6.64 -4.88 -19.00
CA VAL A 73 -7.83 -4.46 -18.23
C VAL A 73 -8.78 -5.61 -17.91
N PRO A 74 -9.08 -6.56 -18.83
CA PRO A 74 -9.93 -7.69 -18.49
C PRO A 74 -9.34 -8.57 -17.39
N TRP A 75 -8.03 -8.81 -17.44
CA TRP A 75 -7.33 -9.63 -16.45
C TRP A 75 -7.25 -8.94 -15.09
N ILE A 76 -6.95 -7.65 -15.07
CA ILE A 76 -6.93 -6.86 -13.84
C ILE A 76 -8.34 -6.81 -13.22
N SER A 77 -9.38 -6.60 -14.03
CA SER A 77 -10.76 -6.60 -13.55
C SER A 77 -11.15 -7.95 -12.94
N LEU A 78 -10.78 -9.04 -13.61
CA LEU A 78 -11.01 -10.39 -13.10
C LEU A 78 -10.27 -10.61 -11.77
N PHE A 79 -9.02 -10.19 -11.68
CA PHE A 79 -8.21 -10.29 -10.46
C PHE A 79 -8.86 -9.52 -9.30
N VAL A 80 -9.29 -8.28 -9.53
CA VAL A 80 -9.97 -7.45 -8.52
C VAL A 80 -11.24 -8.14 -8.01
N VAL A 81 -12.07 -8.67 -8.91
CA VAL A 81 -13.31 -9.37 -8.53
C VAL A 81 -13.02 -10.65 -7.75
N ILE A 82 -12.04 -11.44 -8.18
CA ILE A 82 -11.64 -12.67 -7.49
C ILE A 82 -11.10 -12.34 -6.10
N THR A 83 -10.17 -11.38 -5.99
CA THR A 83 -9.57 -10.99 -4.72
C THR A 83 -10.61 -10.45 -3.75
N PHE A 84 -11.48 -9.55 -4.21
CA PHE A 84 -12.58 -9.02 -3.40
C PHE A 84 -13.48 -10.14 -2.87
N SER A 85 -13.90 -11.04 -3.75
CA SER A 85 -14.77 -12.17 -3.42
C SER A 85 -14.09 -13.15 -2.45
N ALA A 86 -12.81 -13.44 -2.67
CA ALA A 86 -12.03 -14.32 -1.81
C ALA A 86 -11.88 -13.76 -0.39
N VAL A 87 -11.56 -12.46 -0.26
CA VAL A 87 -11.44 -11.81 1.05
C VAL A 87 -12.79 -11.73 1.75
N MET A 88 -13.87 -11.45 1.04
CA MET A 88 -15.23 -11.48 1.59
C MET A 88 -15.62 -12.87 2.10
N PHE A 89 -15.32 -13.91 1.32
CA PHE A 89 -15.58 -15.30 1.71
C PHE A 89 -14.75 -15.69 2.95
N LEU A 90 -13.46 -15.36 2.94
CA LEU A 90 -12.55 -15.64 4.05
C LEU A 90 -12.98 -14.88 5.32
N GLY A 91 -13.35 -13.61 5.19
CA GLY A 91 -13.86 -12.81 6.30
C GLY A 91 -15.12 -13.42 6.93
N LYS A 92 -16.05 -13.92 6.09
CA LYS A 92 -17.23 -14.65 6.56
C LYS A 92 -16.87 -15.95 7.28
N PHE A 93 -15.90 -16.68 6.76
CA PHE A 93 -15.44 -17.95 7.36
C PHE A 93 -14.74 -17.72 8.71
N LEU A 94 -13.97 -16.64 8.83
CA LEU A 94 -13.27 -16.24 10.06
C LEU A 94 -14.17 -15.51 11.07
N GLY A 95 -15.44 -15.26 10.75
CA GLY A 95 -16.36 -14.56 11.63
C GLY A 95 -16.09 -13.05 11.78
N VAL A 96 -15.40 -12.44 10.83
CA VAL A 96 -15.11 -10.99 10.80
C VAL A 96 -16.41 -10.22 10.58
N GLU A 97 -16.58 -9.08 11.26
CA GLU A 97 -17.75 -8.22 11.06
C GLU A 97 -17.86 -7.79 9.59
N LYS A 98 -19.09 -7.79 9.06
CA LYS A 98 -19.33 -7.50 7.63
C LYS A 98 -18.69 -6.19 7.17
N ARG A 99 -18.70 -5.14 7.99
CA ARG A 99 -18.13 -3.83 7.65
C ARG A 99 -16.62 -3.91 7.49
N GLU A 100 -15.96 -4.57 8.44
CA GLU A 100 -14.50 -4.79 8.38
C GLU A 100 -14.13 -5.68 7.19
N ALA A 101 -14.90 -6.74 6.92
CA ALA A 101 -14.69 -7.60 5.76
C ALA A 101 -14.81 -6.83 4.43
N TYR A 102 -15.79 -5.91 4.29
CA TYR A 102 -15.90 -5.04 3.12
C TYR A 102 -14.71 -4.08 2.99
N LEU A 103 -14.25 -3.50 4.09
CA LEU A 103 -13.07 -2.62 4.10
C LEU A 103 -11.82 -3.40 3.68
N LEU A 104 -11.58 -4.55 4.30
CA LEU A 104 -10.44 -5.41 3.96
C LEU A 104 -10.47 -5.88 2.51
N ALA A 105 -11.65 -6.29 2.02
CA ALA A 105 -11.82 -6.73 0.65
C ALA A 105 -11.54 -5.62 -0.37
N SER A 106 -12.05 -4.40 -0.12
CA SER A 106 -11.81 -3.24 -0.98
C SER A 106 -10.34 -2.82 -0.94
N GLY A 107 -9.71 -2.86 0.23
CA GLY A 107 -8.29 -2.55 0.40
C GLY A 107 -7.39 -3.54 -0.31
N ALA A 108 -7.61 -4.84 -0.10
CA ALA A 108 -6.80 -5.89 -0.71
C ALA A 108 -6.96 -5.98 -2.23
N ALA A 109 -8.16 -5.67 -2.75
CA ALA A 109 -8.45 -5.79 -4.19
C ALA A 109 -7.96 -4.61 -5.02
N ILE A 110 -7.75 -3.41 -4.44
CA ILE A 110 -7.46 -2.20 -5.21
C ILE A 110 -6.14 -1.55 -4.77
N CYS A 111 -6.15 -0.78 -3.68
CA CYS A 111 -5.00 0.05 -3.30
C CYS A 111 -4.84 0.25 -1.78
N GLY A 112 -5.39 -0.62 -0.98
CA GLY A 112 -5.30 -0.52 0.47
C GLY A 112 -6.08 0.67 1.04
N GLY A 113 -5.38 1.59 1.69
CA GLY A 113 -5.99 2.65 2.50
C GLY A 113 -6.94 3.59 1.77
N THR A 114 -6.65 3.97 0.52
CA THR A 114 -7.50 4.90 -0.25
C THR A 114 -8.82 4.27 -0.65
N ALA A 115 -8.82 3.00 -1.04
CA ALA A 115 -10.05 2.26 -1.35
C ALA A 115 -10.92 2.10 -0.10
N MET A 116 -10.33 1.74 1.04
CA MET A 116 -11.05 1.66 2.32
C MET A 116 -11.66 3.00 2.72
N ALA A 117 -10.89 4.09 2.62
CA ALA A 117 -11.38 5.44 2.96
C ALA A 117 -12.55 5.89 2.05
N ALA A 118 -12.54 5.48 0.79
CA ALA A 118 -13.62 5.77 -0.15
C ALA A 118 -14.87 4.94 0.12
N VAL A 119 -14.72 3.68 0.50
CA VAL A 119 -15.84 2.76 0.78
C VAL A 119 -16.46 2.99 2.16
N ALA A 120 -15.68 3.40 3.16
CA ALA A 120 -16.11 3.54 4.55
C ALA A 120 -17.40 4.37 4.73
N PRO A 121 -17.58 5.54 4.12
CA PRO A 121 -18.82 6.32 4.23
C PRO A 121 -20.03 5.56 3.65
N SER A 122 -19.85 4.86 2.53
CA SER A 122 -20.91 4.15 1.82
C SER A 122 -21.49 3.00 2.64
N ILE A 123 -20.66 2.32 3.42
CA ILE A 123 -21.08 1.21 4.30
C ILE A 123 -21.35 1.67 5.75
N ARG A 124 -21.25 2.98 6.01
CA ARG A 124 -21.37 3.57 7.36
C ARG A 124 -20.43 2.88 8.37
N ALA A 125 -19.17 2.66 7.96
CA ALA A 125 -18.16 2.09 8.83
C ALA A 125 -17.85 3.06 9.97
N LYS A 126 -17.60 2.51 11.15
CA LYS A 126 -17.15 3.30 12.29
C LYS A 126 -15.68 3.70 12.09
N PRO A 127 -15.23 4.81 12.69
CA PRO A 127 -13.81 5.19 12.64
C PRO A 127 -12.87 4.08 13.17
N GLU A 128 -13.34 3.32 14.13
CA GLU A 128 -12.63 2.18 14.74
C GLU A 128 -12.42 1.05 13.71
N ASP A 129 -13.47 0.68 12.96
CA ASP A 129 -13.40 -0.35 11.92
C ASP A 129 -12.36 0.02 10.85
N LEU A 130 -12.37 1.30 10.44
CA LEU A 130 -11.42 1.82 9.46
C LEU A 130 -9.98 1.79 9.99
N THR A 131 -9.78 2.21 11.24
CA THR A 131 -8.44 2.23 11.86
C THR A 131 -7.89 0.82 12.02
N THR A 132 -8.70 -0.12 12.48
CA THR A 132 -8.32 -1.54 12.63
C THR A 132 -7.93 -2.15 11.29
N THR A 133 -8.78 -2.01 10.29
CA THR A 133 -8.55 -2.58 8.95
C THR A 133 -7.35 -1.95 8.25
N LEU A 134 -7.15 -0.62 8.37
CA LEU A 134 -5.95 0.05 7.88
C LEU A 134 -4.68 -0.48 8.54
N SER A 135 -4.70 -0.68 9.86
CA SER A 135 -3.56 -1.22 10.60
C SER A 135 -3.19 -2.62 10.13
N ILE A 136 -4.19 -3.48 9.90
CA ILE A 136 -3.98 -4.85 9.37
C ILE A 136 -3.32 -4.79 7.98
N VAL A 137 -3.87 -3.98 7.06
CA VAL A 137 -3.33 -3.90 5.70
C VAL A 137 -1.93 -3.31 5.68
N PHE A 138 -1.66 -2.28 6.46
CA PHE A 138 -0.32 -1.70 6.55
C PHE A 138 0.69 -2.67 7.17
N LEU A 139 0.28 -3.46 8.17
CA LEU A 139 1.13 -4.51 8.74
C LEU A 139 1.44 -5.59 7.71
N LEU A 140 0.45 -6.06 6.96
CA LEU A 140 0.64 -7.03 5.89
C LEU A 140 1.55 -6.49 4.78
N ASN A 141 1.38 -5.23 4.38
CA ASN A 141 2.25 -4.59 3.41
C ASN A 141 3.69 -4.46 3.93
N ALA A 142 3.87 -4.12 5.22
CA ALA A 142 5.18 -4.07 5.83
C ALA A 142 5.87 -5.44 5.83
N LEU A 143 5.13 -6.50 6.15
CA LEU A 143 5.62 -7.87 6.07
C LEU A 143 5.95 -8.28 4.63
N ALA A 144 5.11 -7.93 3.66
CA ALA A 144 5.34 -8.22 2.25
C ALA A 144 6.63 -7.57 1.74
N VAL A 145 6.88 -6.30 2.07
CA VAL A 145 8.13 -5.59 1.68
C VAL A 145 9.38 -6.29 2.22
N LEU A 146 9.30 -6.93 3.39
CA LEU A 146 10.42 -7.66 3.98
C LEU A 146 10.54 -9.08 3.41
N ILE A 147 9.43 -9.76 3.21
CA ILE A 147 9.38 -11.19 2.88
C ILE A 147 9.51 -11.42 1.37
N PHE A 148 8.89 -10.61 0.53
CA PHE A 148 8.87 -10.81 -0.92
C PHE A 148 10.26 -10.81 -1.57
N PRO A 149 11.21 -9.92 -1.22
CA PRO A 149 12.55 -9.99 -1.75
C PRO A 149 13.28 -11.27 -1.38
N LEU A 150 13.05 -11.80 -0.17
CA LEU A 150 13.65 -13.06 0.28
C LEU A 150 13.10 -14.25 -0.52
N ILE A 151 11.80 -14.31 -0.71
CA ILE A 151 11.14 -15.36 -1.51
C ILE A 151 11.55 -15.25 -2.98
N GLY A 152 11.58 -14.04 -3.54
CA GLY A 152 11.97 -13.80 -4.93
C GLY A 152 13.42 -14.22 -5.20
N GLY A 153 14.33 -13.95 -4.25
CA GLY A 153 15.71 -14.44 -4.32
C GLY A 153 15.83 -15.96 -4.20
N TRP A 154 14.99 -16.57 -3.39
CA TRP A 154 14.97 -18.02 -3.22
C TRP A 154 14.39 -18.78 -4.43
N LEU A 155 13.48 -18.13 -5.16
CA LEU A 155 12.88 -18.66 -6.38
C LEU A 155 13.65 -18.29 -7.66
N ASP A 156 14.81 -17.62 -7.54
CA ASP A 156 15.64 -17.14 -8.66
C ASP A 156 14.85 -16.37 -9.71
N LEU A 157 13.86 -15.56 -9.27
CA LEU A 157 13.05 -14.76 -10.17
C LEU A 157 13.87 -13.63 -10.81
N THR A 158 13.70 -13.46 -12.12
CA THR A 158 14.24 -12.27 -12.80
C THR A 158 13.55 -11.00 -12.26
N GLN A 159 14.19 -9.83 -12.43
CA GLN A 159 13.62 -8.55 -11.97
C GLN A 159 12.23 -8.27 -12.58
N GLU A 160 12.01 -8.68 -13.82
CA GLU A 160 10.71 -8.54 -14.49
C GLU A 160 9.66 -9.47 -13.89
N GLN A 161 10.01 -10.73 -13.66
CA GLN A 161 9.13 -11.72 -13.03
C GLN A 161 8.81 -11.33 -11.58
N PHE A 162 9.82 -10.87 -10.82
CA PHE A 162 9.63 -10.39 -9.47
C PHE A 162 8.71 -9.18 -9.43
N GLY A 163 8.91 -8.20 -10.32
CA GLY A 163 8.06 -7.02 -10.42
C GLY A 163 6.61 -7.37 -10.75
N ALA A 164 6.38 -8.26 -11.72
CA ALA A 164 5.04 -8.73 -12.07
C ALA A 164 4.37 -9.49 -10.91
N TRP A 165 5.11 -10.37 -10.23
CA TRP A 165 4.59 -11.14 -9.10
C TRP A 165 4.32 -10.26 -7.86
N ALA A 166 5.17 -9.31 -7.55
CA ALA A 166 5.00 -8.42 -6.41
C ALA A 166 3.94 -7.32 -6.63
N ALA A 167 3.52 -7.08 -7.88
CA ALA A 167 2.47 -6.12 -8.22
C ALA A 167 1.05 -6.72 -8.09
N LEU A 168 0.92 -8.05 -8.01
CA LEU A 168 -0.33 -8.79 -7.80
C LEU A 168 -0.63 -8.94 -6.31
#